data_76c6f40c95ff4d11c57434575be42e79
#
_entry.id   76c6f40c95ff4d11c57434575be42e79
#
_cell.length_a   1.000
_cell.length_b   1.000
_cell.length_c   1.000
_cell.angle_alpha   90.00
_cell.angle_beta   90.00
_cell.angle_gamma   90.00
#
_symmetry.space_group_name_H-M   'P 1'
#
loop_
_entity.id
_entity.type
_entity.pdbx_description
1 polymer ?
#
loop_
_entity_poly.entity_id
_entity_poly.type
_entity_poly.pdbx_seq_one_letter_code
_entity_poly.pdbx_strand_id
1 'polypeptide(L)'
;MADTEKNLVIFDTDPGIDDAMALLFLKAQPSLKLAAVTTVFGNAETEVTTRNALYLTQRFGIDVPVYAGATRPLTIERGPAPAFIHGEDGLGDVGATQSFAVRPAEGHAADRMVEIIKANPGRVTILAVAPLTNLALALDRDPGIASLVKDVVIMGGAFAWGGRRGNATPVAEANVHNDPHAADRVFTADWPVTAIGLDVTSHCVATHDDAAQLASGGEAGRFLWDISRGYEDLYRRRNQVDGCCLHDVAAAAYLVAPELFALRSGAVRVVTEGIAIGQSIQKLDGHIFGPSAWDGHSSKLVAGEADYAGIVEAYKTAIRSLG
;
A
#
# COMPACT_ATOMS: atom_id res chain seq x y z
N MET A 1 -6.93 25.77 -21.67
CA MET A 1 -7.21 24.99 -20.44
C MET A 1 -5.89 24.92 -19.71
N ALA A 2 -5.79 25.41 -18.47
CA ALA A 2 -4.57 25.28 -17.67
C ALA A 2 -4.24 23.79 -17.57
N ASP A 3 -3.01 23.45 -17.94
CA ASP A 3 -2.48 22.10 -17.75
C ASP A 3 -2.41 21.90 -16.22
N THR A 4 -3.44 21.28 -15.66
CA THR A 4 -3.48 20.98 -14.23
C THR A 4 -2.35 20.00 -13.97
N GLU A 5 -1.32 20.50 -13.33
CA GLU A 5 -0.10 19.75 -13.08
C GLU A 5 -0.43 18.48 -12.28
N LYS A 6 -0.22 17.31 -12.88
CA LYS A 6 -0.55 16.02 -12.30
C LYS A 6 0.22 15.79 -11.00
N ASN A 7 -0.42 15.19 -9.99
CA ASN A 7 0.26 14.75 -8.79
C ASN A 7 1.25 13.63 -9.13
N LEU A 8 2.52 13.84 -8.79
CA LEU A 8 3.56 12.81 -8.96
C LEU A 8 3.44 11.78 -7.84
N VAL A 9 3.40 10.51 -8.19
CA VAL A 9 3.25 9.41 -7.23
C VAL A 9 4.43 8.44 -7.36
N ILE A 10 5.10 8.16 -6.26
CA ILE A 10 5.94 6.97 -6.11
C ILE A 10 5.03 5.90 -5.50
N PHE A 11 4.88 4.78 -6.19
CA PHE A 11 4.10 3.64 -5.71
C PHE A 11 5.05 2.59 -5.16
N ASP A 12 5.11 2.47 -3.82
CA ASP A 12 5.92 1.47 -3.10
C ASP A 12 5.04 0.28 -2.72
N THR A 13 5.36 -0.89 -3.24
CA THR A 13 4.44 -2.02 -3.33
C THR A 13 5.20 -3.35 -3.29
N ASP A 14 4.53 -4.43 -2.89
CA ASP A 14 5.03 -5.81 -2.95
C ASP A 14 4.11 -6.71 -3.82
N PRO A 15 4.01 -6.44 -5.14
CA PRO A 15 2.91 -6.84 -5.98
C PRO A 15 2.38 -8.26 -5.75
N GLY A 16 1.28 -8.27 -4.99
CA GLY A 16 0.32 -9.33 -4.84
C GLY A 16 -0.97 -9.02 -5.62
N ILE A 17 -2.08 -9.61 -5.19
CA ILE A 17 -3.37 -9.53 -5.90
C ILE A 17 -3.99 -8.14 -5.75
N ASP A 18 -4.06 -7.60 -4.54
CA ASP A 18 -4.63 -6.28 -4.26
C ASP A 18 -3.71 -5.13 -4.68
N ASP A 19 -2.37 -5.32 -4.67
CA ASP A 19 -1.41 -4.42 -5.31
C ASP A 19 -1.67 -4.28 -6.81
N ALA A 20 -1.94 -5.40 -7.50
CA ALA A 20 -2.28 -5.37 -8.92
C ALA A 20 -3.58 -4.59 -9.18
N MET A 21 -4.59 -4.73 -8.30
CA MET A 21 -5.82 -3.94 -8.34
C MET A 21 -5.51 -2.44 -8.16
N ALA A 22 -4.65 -2.09 -7.18
CA ALA A 22 -4.26 -0.72 -6.91
C ALA A 22 -3.45 -0.10 -8.05
N LEU A 23 -2.51 -0.83 -8.65
CA LEU A 23 -1.72 -0.35 -9.77
C LEU A 23 -2.62 -0.03 -11.00
N LEU A 24 -3.59 -0.88 -11.29
CA LEU A 24 -4.54 -0.63 -12.38
C LEU A 24 -5.52 0.50 -12.04
N PHE A 25 -5.93 0.62 -10.79
CA PHE A 25 -6.68 1.79 -10.32
C PHE A 25 -5.89 3.10 -10.56
N LEU A 26 -4.62 3.15 -10.15
CA LEU A 26 -3.75 4.32 -10.36
C LEU A 26 -3.57 4.66 -11.85
N LYS A 27 -3.38 3.64 -12.70
CA LYS A 27 -3.28 3.82 -14.16
C LYS A 27 -4.50 4.54 -14.74
N ALA A 28 -5.69 4.23 -14.23
CA ALA A 28 -6.94 4.80 -14.70
C ALA A 28 -7.16 6.27 -14.26
N GLN A 29 -6.32 6.82 -13.35
CA GLN A 29 -6.51 8.15 -12.81
C GLN A 29 -5.79 9.23 -13.63
N PRO A 30 -6.51 10.07 -14.39
CA PRO A 30 -5.88 11.09 -15.25
C PRO A 30 -5.18 12.21 -14.49
N SER A 31 -5.55 12.43 -13.21
CA SER A 31 -4.96 13.42 -12.32
C SER A 31 -3.63 13.00 -11.70
N LEU A 32 -3.27 11.71 -11.81
CA LEU A 32 -2.04 11.15 -11.26
C LEU A 32 -1.02 10.88 -12.36
N LYS A 33 0.27 10.92 -11.98
CA LYS A 33 1.39 10.47 -12.80
C LYS A 33 2.32 9.64 -11.93
N LEU A 34 2.46 8.36 -12.25
CA LEU A 34 3.47 7.53 -11.61
C LEU A 34 4.87 8.03 -12.01
N ALA A 35 5.67 8.37 -11.01
CA ALA A 35 7.07 8.76 -11.18
C ALA A 35 8.00 7.55 -11.11
N ALA A 36 7.64 6.57 -10.27
CA ALA A 36 8.30 5.29 -10.13
C ALA A 36 7.34 4.26 -9.50
N VAL A 37 7.61 2.98 -9.78
CA VAL A 37 7.17 1.86 -8.95
C VAL A 37 8.40 1.33 -8.22
N THR A 38 8.33 1.23 -6.90
CA THR A 38 9.40 0.68 -6.07
C THR A 38 8.90 -0.58 -5.39
N THR A 39 9.71 -1.63 -5.38
CA THR A 39 9.27 -2.91 -4.85
C THR A 39 10.02 -3.31 -3.59
N VAL A 40 9.39 -4.11 -2.77
CA VAL A 40 9.92 -4.60 -1.49
C VAL A 40 9.44 -6.04 -1.28
N PHE A 41 10.03 -6.74 -0.32
CA PHE A 41 9.50 -8.02 0.16
C PHE A 41 8.15 -7.82 0.87
N GLY A 42 7.38 -8.89 1.01
CA GLY A 42 6.11 -8.89 1.76
C GLY A 42 5.24 -10.05 1.29
N ASN A 43 4.34 -9.81 0.35
CA ASN A 43 3.47 -10.82 -0.26
C ASN A 43 4.25 -11.96 -0.93
N ALA A 44 5.47 -11.65 -1.42
CA ALA A 44 6.43 -12.62 -1.93
C ALA A 44 7.86 -12.15 -1.67
N GLU A 45 8.86 -12.89 -2.17
CA GLU A 45 10.25 -12.44 -2.21
C GLU A 45 10.39 -11.22 -3.14
N THR A 46 11.31 -10.29 -2.83
CA THR A 46 11.48 -9.05 -3.61
C THR A 46 11.76 -9.33 -5.10
N GLU A 47 12.41 -10.42 -5.42
CA GLU A 47 12.60 -10.83 -6.82
C GLU A 47 11.27 -11.13 -7.51
N VAL A 48 10.35 -11.81 -6.81
CA VAL A 48 9.00 -12.13 -7.30
C VAL A 48 8.16 -10.87 -7.41
N THR A 49 8.13 -10.02 -6.37
CA THR A 49 7.35 -8.77 -6.38
C THR A 49 7.85 -7.81 -7.46
N THR A 50 9.17 -7.74 -7.67
CA THR A 50 9.76 -6.93 -8.76
C THR A 50 9.37 -7.47 -10.13
N ARG A 51 9.44 -8.78 -10.33
CA ARG A 51 9.00 -9.44 -11.57
C ARG A 51 7.52 -9.16 -11.85
N ASN A 52 6.68 -9.24 -10.82
CA ASN A 52 5.26 -8.97 -10.93
C ASN A 52 5.00 -7.50 -11.31
N ALA A 53 5.69 -6.54 -10.68
CA ALA A 53 5.60 -5.12 -11.03
C ALA A 53 5.96 -4.85 -12.49
N LEU A 54 7.08 -5.43 -12.95
CA LEU A 54 7.53 -5.32 -14.34
C LEU A 54 6.54 -5.95 -15.33
N TYR A 55 5.99 -7.10 -14.98
CA TYR A 55 4.98 -7.76 -15.79
C TYR A 55 3.70 -6.91 -15.91
N LEU A 56 3.19 -6.42 -14.78
CA LEU A 56 1.97 -5.62 -14.74
C LEU A 56 2.15 -4.30 -15.51
N THR A 57 3.27 -3.60 -15.32
CA THR A 57 3.56 -2.35 -16.02
C THR A 57 3.67 -2.56 -17.53
N GLN A 58 4.36 -3.61 -17.97
CA GLN A 58 4.48 -3.93 -19.40
C GLN A 58 3.15 -4.36 -19.99
N ARG A 59 2.46 -5.30 -19.34
CA ARG A 59 1.18 -5.85 -19.85
C ARG A 59 0.13 -4.76 -20.06
N PHE A 60 0.03 -3.84 -19.11
CA PHE A 60 -1.00 -2.80 -19.15
C PHE A 60 -0.49 -1.46 -19.70
N GLY A 61 0.68 -1.42 -20.33
CA GLY A 61 1.19 -0.21 -20.97
C GLY A 61 1.36 0.96 -19.99
N ILE A 62 1.93 0.69 -18.81
CA ILE A 62 2.24 1.71 -17.81
C ILE A 62 3.72 2.07 -17.98
N ASP A 63 3.98 3.20 -18.62
CA ASP A 63 5.35 3.69 -18.87
C ASP A 63 5.92 4.35 -17.62
N VAL A 64 6.58 3.54 -16.78
CA VAL A 64 7.16 3.95 -15.50
C VAL A 64 8.37 3.07 -15.17
N PRO A 65 9.47 3.64 -14.61
CA PRO A 65 10.57 2.83 -14.13
C PRO A 65 10.16 2.01 -12.89
N VAL A 66 10.60 0.75 -12.85
CA VAL A 66 10.44 -0.14 -11.70
C VAL A 66 11.80 -0.36 -11.05
N TYR A 67 11.93 -0.07 -9.76
CA TYR A 67 13.16 -0.22 -8.99
C TYR A 67 12.99 -1.26 -7.89
N ALA A 68 13.90 -2.23 -7.85
CA ALA A 68 13.96 -3.19 -6.76
C ALA A 68 14.51 -2.55 -5.48
N GLY A 69 13.90 -2.88 -4.34
CA GLY A 69 14.28 -2.34 -3.05
C GLY A 69 14.69 -3.41 -2.04
N ALA A 70 14.31 -3.21 -0.78
CA ALA A 70 14.71 -4.06 0.33
C ALA A 70 14.22 -5.50 0.15
N THR A 71 15.08 -6.45 0.54
CA THR A 71 14.81 -7.90 0.49
C THR A 71 14.50 -8.49 1.86
N ARG A 72 14.64 -7.68 2.92
CA ARG A 72 14.44 -8.10 4.32
C ARG A 72 14.12 -6.91 5.20
N PRO A 73 13.50 -7.14 6.37
CA PRO A 73 13.26 -6.11 7.38
C PRO A 73 14.56 -5.49 7.93
N LEU A 74 14.44 -4.31 8.54
CA LEU A 74 15.60 -3.61 9.12
C LEU A 74 16.29 -4.39 10.25
N THR A 75 15.50 -5.02 11.13
CA THR A 75 16.03 -5.56 12.38
C THR A 75 15.58 -6.99 12.66
N ILE A 76 14.31 -7.30 12.45
CA ILE A 76 13.78 -8.63 12.74
C ILE A 76 14.13 -9.64 11.65
N GLU A 77 14.04 -10.93 11.97
CA GLU A 77 14.07 -11.97 10.94
C GLU A 77 12.78 -11.94 10.11
N ARG A 78 12.94 -12.10 8.81
CA ARG A 78 11.80 -12.18 7.91
C ARG A 78 11.09 -13.51 8.09
N GLY A 79 9.77 -13.45 8.29
CA GLY A 79 8.90 -14.62 8.21
C GLY A 79 8.74 -15.14 6.76
N PRO A 80 8.16 -16.33 6.58
CA PRO A 80 7.83 -16.84 5.27
C PRO A 80 6.78 -15.95 4.57
N ALA A 81 6.89 -15.82 3.25
CA ALA A 81 5.89 -15.12 2.46
C ALA A 81 4.51 -15.83 2.58
N PRO A 82 3.40 -15.07 2.58
CA PRO A 82 2.05 -15.62 2.77
C PRO A 82 1.49 -16.23 1.46
N ALA A 83 2.17 -17.23 0.89
CA ALA A 83 1.76 -17.88 -0.35
C ALA A 83 0.33 -18.44 -0.32
N PHE A 84 -0.19 -18.77 0.87
CA PHE A 84 -1.58 -19.18 1.05
C PHE A 84 -2.61 -18.08 0.77
N ILE A 85 -2.17 -16.81 0.64
CA ILE A 85 -3.02 -15.64 0.32
C ILE A 85 -2.87 -15.32 -1.17
N HIS A 86 -1.63 -15.05 -1.62
CA HIS A 86 -1.35 -14.51 -2.94
C HIS A 86 -0.84 -15.55 -3.96
N GLY A 87 -0.68 -16.81 -3.54
CA GLY A 87 0.00 -17.85 -4.34
C GLY A 87 1.52 -17.77 -4.22
N GLU A 88 2.21 -18.82 -4.70
CA GLU A 88 3.69 -18.88 -4.75
C GLU A 88 4.27 -17.84 -5.72
N ASP A 89 3.53 -17.51 -6.78
CA ASP A 89 3.93 -16.50 -7.77
C ASP A 89 3.49 -15.07 -7.39
N GLY A 90 2.76 -14.90 -6.27
CA GLY A 90 2.21 -13.64 -5.82
C GLY A 90 0.97 -13.16 -6.58
N LEU A 91 0.59 -13.82 -7.69
CA LEU A 91 -0.53 -13.45 -8.56
C LEU A 91 -1.56 -14.60 -8.71
N GLY A 92 -1.81 -15.33 -7.61
CA GLY A 92 -2.85 -16.35 -7.55
C GLY A 92 -2.50 -17.66 -8.28
N ASP A 93 -1.22 -17.91 -8.53
CA ASP A 93 -0.70 -19.12 -9.19
C ASP A 93 -1.28 -19.39 -10.59
N VAL A 94 -1.68 -18.31 -11.28
CA VAL A 94 -2.18 -18.43 -12.67
C VAL A 94 -1.06 -18.53 -13.70
N GLY A 95 0.21 -18.55 -13.27
CA GLY A 95 1.38 -18.70 -14.13
C GLY A 95 1.66 -17.49 -15.04
N ALA A 96 1.08 -16.33 -14.74
CA ALA A 96 1.17 -15.14 -15.56
C ALA A 96 2.61 -14.66 -15.82
N THR A 97 3.50 -14.86 -14.86
CA THR A 97 4.91 -14.39 -14.92
C THR A 97 5.92 -15.49 -15.16
N GLN A 98 5.47 -16.72 -15.45
CA GLN A 98 6.33 -17.91 -15.50
C GLN A 98 7.49 -17.83 -16.52
N SER A 99 7.28 -17.14 -17.63
CA SER A 99 8.28 -16.95 -18.69
C SER A 99 8.77 -15.49 -18.79
N PHE A 100 8.42 -14.65 -17.81
CA PHE A 100 8.69 -13.23 -17.87
C PHE A 100 10.10 -12.93 -17.34
N ALA A 101 10.96 -12.35 -18.17
CA ALA A 101 12.38 -12.11 -17.89
C ALA A 101 12.80 -10.69 -18.27
N VAL A 102 12.22 -9.69 -17.59
CA VAL A 102 12.63 -8.28 -17.73
C VAL A 102 13.40 -7.87 -16.48
N ARG A 103 14.41 -7.01 -16.64
CA ARG A 103 15.19 -6.51 -15.52
C ARG A 103 14.62 -5.17 -15.02
N PRO A 104 14.67 -4.92 -13.71
CA PRO A 104 14.32 -3.61 -13.16
C PRO A 104 15.30 -2.54 -13.62
N ALA A 105 14.91 -1.29 -13.49
CA ALA A 105 15.77 -0.14 -13.69
C ALA A 105 16.93 -0.17 -12.68
N GLU A 106 18.08 0.39 -13.05
CA GLU A 106 19.27 0.43 -12.19
C GLU A 106 19.07 1.29 -10.95
N GLY A 107 19.63 0.85 -9.85
CA GLY A 107 19.63 1.53 -8.55
C GLY A 107 18.62 0.93 -7.57
N HIS A 108 18.88 1.15 -6.29
CA HIS A 108 18.02 0.67 -5.21
C HIS A 108 16.81 1.60 -5.02
N ALA A 109 15.62 1.05 -4.76
CA ALA A 109 14.37 1.80 -4.58
C ALA A 109 14.52 3.02 -3.66
N ALA A 110 15.14 2.86 -2.49
CA ALA A 110 15.30 3.94 -1.52
C ALA A 110 16.20 5.09 -2.03
N ASP A 111 17.24 4.80 -2.83
CA ASP A 111 18.08 5.85 -3.45
C ASP A 111 17.28 6.62 -4.48
N ARG A 112 16.49 5.92 -5.28
CA ARG A 112 15.63 6.53 -6.31
C ARG A 112 14.50 7.35 -5.71
N MET A 113 13.91 6.91 -4.59
CA MET A 113 12.96 7.75 -3.83
C MET A 113 13.59 9.08 -3.45
N VAL A 114 14.78 9.07 -2.85
CA VAL A 114 15.50 10.29 -2.45
C VAL A 114 15.74 11.21 -3.67
N GLU A 115 16.24 10.67 -4.77
CA GLU A 115 16.51 11.42 -5.98
C GLU A 115 15.25 12.05 -6.58
N ILE A 116 14.16 11.28 -6.71
CA ILE A 116 12.89 11.74 -7.27
C ILE A 116 12.29 12.85 -6.40
N ILE A 117 12.30 12.69 -5.07
CA ILE A 117 11.76 13.68 -4.13
C ILE A 117 12.57 14.97 -4.22
N LYS A 118 13.90 14.90 -4.21
CA LYS A 118 14.80 16.08 -4.31
C LYS A 118 14.68 16.81 -5.64
N ALA A 119 14.42 16.09 -6.72
CA ALA A 119 14.18 16.67 -8.04
C ALA A 119 12.79 17.33 -8.17
N ASN A 120 11.85 17.03 -7.28
CA ASN A 120 10.47 17.50 -7.34
C ASN A 120 9.94 17.93 -5.95
N PRO A 121 10.59 18.90 -5.29
CA PRO A 121 10.24 19.27 -3.91
C PRO A 121 8.80 19.76 -3.80
N GLY A 122 8.08 19.25 -2.79
CA GLY A 122 6.69 19.58 -2.50
C GLY A 122 5.65 18.99 -3.47
N ARG A 123 6.07 18.14 -4.43
CA ARG A 123 5.20 17.63 -5.51
C ARG A 123 4.97 16.13 -5.47
N VAL A 124 5.84 15.38 -4.81
CA VAL A 124 5.81 13.92 -4.78
C VAL A 124 4.95 13.43 -3.61
N THR A 125 3.96 12.63 -3.90
CA THR A 125 3.27 11.79 -2.92
C THR A 125 3.85 10.38 -2.99
N ILE A 126 4.21 9.80 -1.84
CA ILE A 126 4.52 8.38 -1.75
C ILE A 126 3.24 7.65 -1.38
N LEU A 127 2.81 6.70 -2.20
CA LEU A 127 1.79 5.71 -1.85
C LEU A 127 2.51 4.41 -1.52
N ALA A 128 2.55 4.05 -0.24
CA ALA A 128 3.18 2.82 0.25
C ALA A 128 2.12 1.83 0.70
N VAL A 129 2.04 0.68 0.03
CA VAL A 129 1.06 -0.37 0.31
C VAL A 129 1.71 -1.69 0.71
N ALA A 130 2.95 -1.63 1.17
CA ALA A 130 3.84 -2.74 1.50
C ALA A 130 4.58 -2.49 2.81
N PRO A 131 5.45 -3.39 3.30
CA PRO A 131 6.35 -3.12 4.42
C PRO A 131 7.17 -1.86 4.18
N LEU A 132 7.21 -0.95 5.16
CA LEU A 132 7.74 0.42 5.00
C LEU A 132 9.27 0.51 4.97
N THR A 133 9.95 -0.60 4.70
CA THR A 133 11.41 -0.71 4.75
C THR A 133 12.10 0.22 3.76
N ASN A 134 11.58 0.35 2.53
CA ASN A 134 12.15 1.26 1.54
C ASN A 134 12.08 2.73 1.99
N LEU A 135 10.97 3.13 2.60
CA LEU A 135 10.77 4.49 3.12
C LEU A 135 11.73 4.78 4.29
N ALA A 136 11.87 3.84 5.21
CA ALA A 136 12.81 3.96 6.33
C ALA A 136 14.25 4.07 5.82
N LEU A 137 14.65 3.25 4.85
CA LEU A 137 15.96 3.33 4.22
C LEU A 137 16.17 4.65 3.47
N ALA A 138 15.15 5.20 2.82
CA ALA A 138 15.24 6.50 2.16
C ALA A 138 15.48 7.63 3.18
N LEU A 139 14.78 7.59 4.33
CA LEU A 139 15.01 8.51 5.46
C LEU A 139 16.42 8.37 6.07
N ASP A 140 16.96 7.16 6.14
CA ASP A 140 18.32 6.93 6.63
C ASP A 140 19.39 7.47 5.67
N ARG A 141 19.13 7.44 4.36
CA ARG A 141 20.00 8.02 3.32
C ARG A 141 19.99 9.54 3.32
N ASP A 142 18.82 10.13 3.43
CA ASP A 142 18.65 11.58 3.47
C ASP A 142 17.41 11.97 4.28
N PRO A 143 17.55 12.26 5.59
CA PRO A 143 16.41 12.69 6.41
C PRO A 143 15.74 13.98 5.92
N GLY A 144 16.44 14.79 5.11
CA GLY A 144 15.93 16.03 4.56
C GLY A 144 14.76 15.85 3.59
N ILE A 145 14.56 14.64 3.03
CA ILE A 145 13.41 14.36 2.16
C ILE A 145 12.07 14.52 2.88
N ALA A 146 12.05 14.40 4.20
CA ALA A 146 10.83 14.55 4.98
C ALA A 146 10.17 15.92 4.82
N SER A 147 10.97 16.97 4.64
CA SER A 147 10.50 18.34 4.37
C SER A 147 10.19 18.63 2.91
N LEU A 148 10.56 17.73 2.00
CA LEU A 148 10.44 17.90 0.54
C LEU A 148 9.29 17.06 -0.05
N VAL A 149 8.86 16.00 0.62
CA VAL A 149 7.73 15.19 0.17
C VAL A 149 6.41 15.97 0.36
N LYS A 150 5.48 15.80 -0.57
CA LYS A 150 4.15 16.40 -0.48
C LYS A 150 3.29 15.69 0.56
N ASP A 151 3.24 14.37 0.51
CA ASP A 151 2.48 13.50 1.40
C ASP A 151 2.99 12.06 1.34
N VAL A 152 2.76 11.29 2.40
CA VAL A 152 3.01 9.85 2.47
C VAL A 152 1.69 9.17 2.84
N VAL A 153 1.09 8.47 1.89
CA VAL A 153 -0.14 7.71 2.10
C VAL A 153 0.22 6.23 2.26
N ILE A 154 -0.21 5.63 3.36
CA ILE A 154 0.18 4.27 3.74
C ILE A 154 -1.06 3.37 3.79
N MET A 155 -1.06 2.26 3.06
CA MET A 155 -1.90 1.12 3.44
C MET A 155 -1.17 0.35 4.53
N GLY A 156 -1.68 0.39 5.75
CA GLY A 156 -1.07 -0.33 6.86
C GLY A 156 -1.61 0.07 8.22
N GLY A 157 -1.40 -0.83 9.15
CA GLY A 157 -1.83 -0.66 10.53
C GLY A 157 -3.27 -1.05 10.82
N ALA A 158 -3.55 -1.18 12.13
CA ALA A 158 -4.86 -1.43 12.68
C ALA A 158 -4.98 -0.65 14.00
N PHE A 159 -5.70 0.45 13.96
CA PHE A 159 -5.74 1.43 15.05
C PHE A 159 -6.90 1.22 16.01
N ALA A 160 -7.64 0.12 15.84
CA ALA A 160 -8.80 -0.28 16.63
C ALA A 160 -9.95 0.74 16.66
N TRP A 161 -10.03 1.58 15.65
CA TRP A 161 -11.22 2.38 15.42
C TRP A 161 -12.38 1.44 15.03
N GLY A 162 -13.53 1.55 15.68
CA GLY A 162 -14.60 0.57 15.48
C GLY A 162 -14.30 -0.85 15.97
N GLY A 163 -13.18 -1.06 16.69
CA GLY A 163 -12.79 -2.35 17.25
C GLY A 163 -12.02 -3.26 16.29
N ARG A 164 -11.73 -2.83 15.07
CA ARG A 164 -10.94 -3.61 14.11
C ARG A 164 -9.50 -3.81 14.61
N ARG A 165 -9.02 -5.03 14.53
CA ARG A 165 -7.70 -5.46 14.98
C ARG A 165 -6.87 -6.00 13.82
N GLY A 166 -5.68 -6.53 14.11
CA GLY A 166 -4.77 -7.04 13.11
C GLY A 166 -5.27 -8.25 12.31
N ASN A 167 -4.56 -8.55 11.23
CA ASN A 167 -4.79 -9.70 10.34
C ASN A 167 -3.57 -10.64 10.28
N ALA A 168 -2.35 -10.15 10.57
CA ALA A 168 -1.15 -10.99 10.71
C ALA A 168 -1.04 -11.59 12.13
N THR A 169 -1.34 -10.80 13.15
CA THR A 169 -1.51 -11.24 14.54
C THR A 169 -2.82 -10.66 15.09
N PRO A 170 -3.26 -11.04 16.31
CA PRO A 170 -4.45 -10.43 16.91
C PRO A 170 -4.40 -8.90 17.03
N VAL A 171 -3.22 -8.27 16.93
CA VAL A 171 -3.03 -6.84 17.14
C VAL A 171 -2.31 -6.12 15.99
N ALA A 172 -1.62 -6.85 15.12
CA ALA A 172 -0.78 -6.28 14.07
C ALA A 172 -1.33 -6.53 12.67
N GLU A 173 -1.30 -5.50 11.84
CA GLU A 173 -1.55 -5.56 10.41
C GLU A 173 -0.28 -6.05 9.68
N ALA A 174 -0.44 -6.71 8.54
CA ALA A 174 0.62 -7.43 7.85
C ALA A 174 1.80 -6.56 7.42
N ASN A 175 1.57 -5.42 6.78
CA ASN A 175 2.65 -4.53 6.31
C ASN A 175 3.48 -3.98 7.48
N VAL A 176 2.80 -3.54 8.53
CA VAL A 176 3.45 -3.06 9.76
C VAL A 176 4.14 -4.20 10.52
N HIS A 177 3.55 -5.39 10.55
CA HIS A 177 4.14 -6.56 11.21
C HIS A 177 5.40 -7.06 10.50
N ASN A 178 5.45 -6.97 9.18
CA ASN A 178 6.58 -7.42 8.39
C ASN A 178 7.87 -6.61 8.62
N ASP A 179 7.74 -5.31 8.98
CA ASP A 179 8.88 -4.50 9.45
C ASP A 179 8.41 -3.44 10.46
N PRO A 180 8.20 -3.80 11.73
CA PRO A 180 7.71 -2.88 12.75
C PRO A 180 8.70 -1.74 13.08
N HIS A 181 10.01 -1.99 12.91
CA HIS A 181 11.03 -0.97 13.11
C HIS A 181 11.00 0.08 12.01
N ALA A 182 10.86 -0.34 10.75
CA ALA A 182 10.68 0.58 9.65
C ALA A 182 9.38 1.38 9.79
N ALA A 183 8.30 0.73 10.20
CA ALA A 183 7.01 1.37 10.39
C ALA A 183 7.08 2.45 11.51
N ASP A 184 7.65 2.13 12.68
CA ASP A 184 7.83 3.14 13.75
C ASP A 184 8.72 4.30 13.29
N ARG A 185 9.81 4.02 12.56
CA ARG A 185 10.69 5.02 11.96
C ARG A 185 9.94 5.97 11.01
N VAL A 186 9.11 5.42 10.15
CA VAL A 186 8.31 6.18 9.16
C VAL A 186 7.26 7.02 9.86
N PHE A 187 6.52 6.47 10.82
CA PHE A 187 5.50 7.21 11.57
C PHE A 187 6.06 8.29 12.48
N THR A 188 7.29 8.14 12.96
CA THR A 188 7.94 9.13 13.83
C THR A 188 8.74 10.22 13.09
N ALA A 189 8.96 10.08 11.79
CA ALA A 189 9.62 11.09 10.97
C ALA A 189 8.75 12.34 10.78
N ASP A 190 9.38 13.51 10.55
CA ASP A 190 8.70 14.80 10.43
C ASP A 190 8.19 15.09 9.00
N TRP A 191 7.46 14.14 8.45
CA TRP A 191 6.74 14.30 7.18
C TRP A 191 5.23 14.09 7.35
N PRO A 192 4.38 14.61 6.44
CA PRO A 192 2.95 14.35 6.50
C PRO A 192 2.68 12.86 6.19
N VAL A 193 1.91 12.22 7.05
CA VAL A 193 1.49 10.83 6.86
C VAL A 193 -0.01 10.71 7.03
N THR A 194 -0.66 10.01 6.08
CA THR A 194 -2.04 9.55 6.20
C THR A 194 -2.06 8.02 6.12
N ALA A 195 -2.49 7.37 7.20
CA ALA A 195 -2.61 5.91 7.27
C ALA A 195 -4.05 5.47 6.98
N ILE A 196 -4.20 4.57 6.02
CA ILE A 196 -5.45 3.88 5.67
C ILE A 196 -5.29 2.43 6.14
N GLY A 197 -5.66 2.19 7.40
CA GLY A 197 -5.49 0.90 8.04
C GLY A 197 -6.66 -0.05 7.81
N LEU A 198 -6.56 -1.24 8.45
CA LEU A 198 -7.62 -2.26 8.41
C LEU A 198 -8.96 -1.74 8.92
N ASP A 199 -8.97 -0.67 9.70
CA ASP A 199 -10.18 0.00 10.18
C ASP A 199 -11.10 0.44 9.04
N VAL A 200 -10.53 0.81 7.90
CA VAL A 200 -11.23 1.16 6.66
C VAL A 200 -11.17 0.02 5.64
N THR A 201 -9.99 -0.48 5.35
CA THR A 201 -9.75 -1.31 4.17
C THR A 201 -10.46 -2.66 4.23
N SER A 202 -10.71 -3.18 5.45
CA SER A 202 -11.47 -4.42 5.66
C SER A 202 -12.96 -4.32 5.29
N HIS A 203 -13.46 -3.11 5.12
CA HIS A 203 -14.86 -2.84 4.75
C HIS A 203 -15.04 -2.50 3.27
N CYS A 204 -13.93 -2.23 2.56
CA CYS A 204 -13.95 -1.97 1.12
C CYS A 204 -13.92 -3.31 0.37
N VAL A 205 -15.09 -3.90 0.15
CA VAL A 205 -15.23 -5.23 -0.47
C VAL A 205 -15.80 -5.13 -1.87
N ALA A 206 -15.01 -5.53 -2.88
CA ALA A 206 -15.55 -5.84 -4.20
C ALA A 206 -16.15 -7.25 -4.15
N THR A 207 -17.46 -7.34 -4.37
CA THR A 207 -18.19 -8.61 -4.30
C THR A 207 -17.82 -9.55 -5.45
N HIS A 208 -18.19 -10.83 -5.32
CA HIS A 208 -18.08 -11.80 -6.40
C HIS A 208 -18.73 -11.28 -7.69
N ASP A 209 -19.94 -10.72 -7.58
CA ASP A 209 -20.70 -10.19 -8.73
C ASP A 209 -20.00 -8.95 -9.34
N ASP A 210 -19.42 -8.07 -8.51
CA ASP A 210 -18.63 -6.94 -9.00
C ASP A 210 -17.43 -7.43 -9.83
N ALA A 211 -16.68 -8.40 -9.30
CA ALA A 211 -15.53 -8.98 -10.01
C ALA A 211 -15.94 -9.68 -11.31
N ALA A 212 -17.06 -10.43 -11.32
CA ALA A 212 -17.59 -11.08 -12.52
C ALA A 212 -18.03 -10.07 -13.59
N GLN A 213 -18.66 -8.96 -13.17
CA GLN A 213 -19.03 -7.88 -14.09
C GLN A 213 -17.78 -7.21 -14.69
N LEU A 214 -16.76 -6.92 -13.88
CA LEU A 214 -15.49 -6.35 -14.37
C LEU A 214 -14.79 -7.29 -15.34
N ALA A 215 -14.81 -8.60 -15.09
CA ALA A 215 -14.20 -9.61 -15.95
C ALA A 215 -14.82 -9.64 -17.36
N SER A 216 -16.12 -9.30 -17.49
CA SER A 216 -16.79 -9.22 -18.78
C SER A 216 -16.53 -7.90 -19.53
N GLY A 217 -15.97 -6.89 -18.85
CA GLY A 217 -15.81 -5.52 -19.34
C GLY A 217 -14.52 -5.26 -20.10
N GLY A 218 -13.50 -6.15 -20.02
CA GLY A 218 -12.25 -5.96 -20.72
C GLY A 218 -11.07 -6.73 -20.17
N GLU A 219 -9.87 -6.47 -20.72
CA GLU A 219 -8.66 -7.23 -20.38
C GLU A 219 -8.27 -7.04 -18.91
N ALA A 220 -8.29 -5.81 -18.40
CA ALA A 220 -7.93 -5.52 -17.02
C ALA A 220 -8.84 -6.26 -16.03
N GLY A 221 -10.15 -6.17 -16.21
CA GLY A 221 -11.11 -6.88 -15.36
C GLY A 221 -10.96 -8.39 -15.44
N ARG A 222 -10.74 -8.96 -16.62
CA ARG A 222 -10.49 -10.40 -16.82
C ARG A 222 -9.24 -10.86 -16.07
N PHE A 223 -8.16 -10.14 -16.21
CA PHE A 223 -6.91 -10.47 -15.51
C PHE A 223 -7.08 -10.44 -13.99
N LEU A 224 -7.71 -9.37 -13.45
CA LEU A 224 -7.95 -9.26 -12.02
C LEU A 224 -8.88 -10.37 -11.50
N TRP A 225 -9.86 -10.76 -12.27
CA TRP A 225 -10.69 -11.93 -11.98
C TRP A 225 -9.85 -13.19 -11.87
N ASP A 226 -9.03 -13.49 -12.88
CA ASP A 226 -8.27 -14.74 -12.94
C ASP A 226 -7.33 -14.87 -11.73
N ILE A 227 -6.57 -13.80 -11.38
CA ILE A 227 -5.64 -13.83 -10.24
C ILE A 227 -6.32 -13.86 -8.87
N SER A 228 -7.57 -13.41 -8.75
CA SER A 228 -8.23 -13.21 -7.45
C SER A 228 -9.08 -14.39 -6.98
N ARG A 229 -9.19 -15.49 -7.75
CA ARG A 229 -10.10 -16.60 -7.39
C ARG A 229 -9.73 -17.26 -6.05
N GLY A 230 -8.43 -17.55 -5.84
CA GLY A 230 -7.94 -18.13 -4.59
C GLY A 230 -8.07 -17.16 -3.41
N TYR A 231 -7.84 -15.89 -3.66
CA TYR A 231 -7.96 -14.79 -2.69
C TYR A 231 -9.40 -14.62 -2.19
N GLU A 232 -10.38 -14.59 -3.10
CA GLU A 232 -11.80 -14.54 -2.75
C GLU A 232 -12.25 -15.77 -1.94
N ASP A 233 -11.82 -16.96 -2.36
CA ASP A 233 -12.08 -18.20 -1.63
C ASP A 233 -11.54 -18.17 -0.20
N LEU A 234 -10.36 -17.59 0.00
CA LEU A 234 -9.75 -17.42 1.32
C LEU A 234 -10.60 -16.49 2.20
N TYR A 235 -11.03 -15.34 1.67
CA TYR A 235 -11.88 -14.40 2.40
C TYR A 235 -13.23 -15.02 2.78
N ARG A 236 -13.84 -15.76 1.86
CA ARG A 236 -15.10 -16.47 2.13
C ARG A 236 -14.95 -17.48 3.27
N ARG A 237 -13.86 -18.28 3.26
CA ARG A 237 -13.64 -19.33 4.28
C ARG A 237 -13.23 -18.78 5.64
N ARG A 238 -12.35 -17.76 5.68
CA ARG A 238 -11.77 -17.26 6.93
C ARG A 238 -12.55 -16.11 7.55
N ASN A 239 -13.07 -15.23 6.73
CA ASN A 239 -13.66 -13.97 7.18
C ASN A 239 -15.17 -13.91 6.92
N GLN A 240 -15.77 -14.91 6.25
CA GLN A 240 -17.18 -14.91 5.84
C GLN A 240 -17.52 -13.69 4.96
N VAL A 241 -16.55 -13.22 4.17
CA VAL A 241 -16.69 -12.12 3.23
C VAL A 241 -16.87 -12.72 1.84
N ASP A 242 -17.93 -12.34 1.13
CA ASP A 242 -18.18 -12.76 -0.24
C ASP A 242 -17.63 -11.75 -1.22
N GLY A 243 -16.35 -11.87 -1.51
CA GLY A 243 -15.60 -10.97 -2.37
C GLY A 243 -14.14 -10.79 -1.94
N CYS A 244 -13.50 -9.76 -2.48
CA CYS A 244 -12.13 -9.38 -2.18
C CYS A 244 -12.09 -8.05 -1.42
N CYS A 245 -11.34 -7.98 -0.32
CA CYS A 245 -11.02 -6.71 0.29
C CYS A 245 -10.06 -5.92 -0.62
N LEU A 246 -10.41 -4.67 -0.87
CA LEU A 246 -9.63 -3.74 -1.70
C LEU A 246 -8.65 -2.94 -0.81
N HIS A 247 -7.70 -3.64 -0.15
CA HIS A 247 -6.85 -2.99 0.84
C HIS A 247 -6.06 -1.83 0.22
N ASP A 248 -5.28 -2.09 -0.79
CA ASP A 248 -4.38 -1.12 -1.39
C ASP A 248 -5.11 -0.11 -2.27
N VAL A 249 -6.20 -0.55 -2.90
CA VAL A 249 -7.10 0.35 -3.65
C VAL A 249 -7.69 1.42 -2.73
N ALA A 250 -8.05 1.09 -1.48
CA ALA A 250 -8.59 2.07 -0.55
C ALA A 250 -7.55 3.18 -0.25
N ALA A 251 -6.28 2.83 -0.07
CA ALA A 251 -5.22 3.82 0.08
C ALA A 251 -4.98 4.62 -1.22
N ALA A 252 -5.02 3.96 -2.38
CA ALA A 252 -4.91 4.63 -3.67
C ALA A 252 -6.11 5.59 -3.92
N ALA A 253 -7.31 5.22 -3.50
CA ALA A 253 -8.51 6.05 -3.63
C ALA A 253 -8.42 7.36 -2.82
N TYR A 254 -7.72 7.35 -1.67
CA TYR A 254 -7.47 8.56 -0.90
C TYR A 254 -6.74 9.66 -1.70
N LEU A 255 -5.88 9.28 -2.65
CA LEU A 255 -5.15 10.25 -3.49
C LEU A 255 -6.05 11.07 -4.43
N VAL A 256 -7.24 10.58 -4.74
CA VAL A 256 -8.15 11.18 -5.74
C VAL A 256 -9.52 11.55 -5.18
N ALA A 257 -9.89 10.98 -4.04
CA ALA A 257 -11.17 11.22 -3.38
C ALA A 257 -11.01 11.24 -1.84
N PRO A 258 -10.17 12.14 -1.28
CA PRO A 258 -9.93 12.20 0.17
C PRO A 258 -11.17 12.52 0.99
N GLU A 259 -12.19 13.16 0.38
CA GLU A 259 -13.48 13.46 1.01
C GLU A 259 -14.29 12.20 1.39
N LEU A 260 -13.95 11.03 0.84
CA LEU A 260 -14.60 9.77 1.22
C LEU A 260 -14.14 9.25 2.60
N PHE A 261 -13.12 9.87 3.23
CA PHE A 261 -12.49 9.36 4.45
C PHE A 261 -12.69 10.30 5.64
N ALA A 262 -13.05 9.73 6.77
CA ALA A 262 -13.02 10.42 8.06
C ALA A 262 -11.69 10.18 8.77
N LEU A 263 -10.96 11.24 9.06
CA LEU A 263 -9.60 11.21 9.59
C LEU A 263 -9.54 11.67 11.05
N ARG A 264 -8.63 11.08 11.82
CA ARG A 264 -8.21 11.57 13.14
C ARG A 264 -6.73 11.93 13.11
N SER A 265 -6.40 12.98 13.87
CA SER A 265 -5.04 13.46 14.02
C SER A 265 -4.44 13.04 15.35
N GLY A 266 -3.15 12.67 15.35
CA GLY A 266 -2.41 12.31 16.55
C GLY A 266 -1.10 11.60 16.24
N ALA A 267 -0.20 11.57 17.22
CA ALA A 267 1.07 10.86 17.08
C ALA A 267 0.83 9.36 16.94
N VAL A 268 1.55 8.73 16.00
CA VAL A 268 1.48 7.28 15.77
C VAL A 268 2.79 6.63 16.16
N ARG A 269 2.70 5.52 16.87
CA ARG A 269 3.83 4.65 17.23
C ARG A 269 3.50 3.20 16.89
N VAL A 270 4.54 2.43 16.66
CA VAL A 270 4.45 0.98 16.43
C VAL A 270 5.23 0.25 17.51
N VAL A 271 4.65 -0.81 18.05
CA VAL A 271 5.34 -1.68 19.02
C VAL A 271 6.37 -2.53 18.28
N THR A 272 7.64 -2.39 18.66
CA THR A 272 8.77 -3.05 17.97
C THR A 272 9.24 -4.32 18.64
N GLU A 273 8.74 -4.66 19.85
CA GLU A 273 9.18 -5.81 20.62
C GLU A 273 8.02 -6.49 21.38
N GLY A 274 8.23 -7.74 21.78
CA GLY A 274 7.30 -8.47 22.64
C GLY A 274 6.08 -9.01 21.95
N ILE A 275 5.07 -9.44 22.73
CA ILE A 275 3.86 -10.12 22.23
C ILE A 275 2.98 -9.26 21.33
N ALA A 276 3.11 -7.93 21.44
CA ALA A 276 2.33 -6.96 20.65
C ALA A 276 3.14 -6.37 19.48
N ILE A 277 4.27 -6.98 19.09
CA ILE A 277 5.09 -6.51 17.98
C ILE A 277 4.24 -6.27 16.72
N GLY A 278 4.44 -5.12 16.08
CA GLY A 278 3.67 -4.68 14.91
C GLY A 278 2.34 -4.01 15.26
N GLN A 279 1.93 -3.89 16.54
CA GLN A 279 0.74 -3.13 16.89
C GLN A 279 0.96 -1.65 16.61
N SER A 280 0.11 -1.06 15.81
CA SER A 280 0.03 0.38 15.57
C SER A 280 -0.91 1.04 16.57
N ILE A 281 -0.48 2.17 17.14
CA ILE A 281 -1.22 2.89 18.17
C ILE A 281 -1.21 4.37 17.84
N GLN A 282 -2.36 5.04 17.94
CA GLN A 282 -2.48 6.49 17.79
C GLN A 282 -2.79 7.14 19.13
N LYS A 283 -1.95 8.07 19.56
CA LYS A 283 -2.25 9.02 20.62
C LYS A 283 -2.95 10.23 20.00
N LEU A 284 -4.25 10.34 20.23
CA LEU A 284 -5.05 11.43 19.67
C LEU A 284 -4.56 12.79 20.17
N ASP A 285 -4.62 13.78 19.30
CA ASP A 285 -4.35 15.17 19.68
C ASP A 285 -5.31 15.64 20.77
N GLY A 286 -4.80 16.47 21.67
CA GLY A 286 -5.55 16.96 22.84
C GLY A 286 -5.60 16.00 24.04
N HIS A 287 -5.18 14.73 23.88
CA HIS A 287 -5.06 13.81 25.02
C HIS A 287 -3.70 14.01 25.72
N ILE A 288 -3.75 14.32 27.01
CA ILE A 288 -2.58 14.60 27.83
C ILE A 288 -2.25 13.37 28.70
N PHE A 289 -1.03 12.93 28.60
CA PHE A 289 -0.45 11.87 29.45
C PHE A 289 0.78 12.42 30.18
N GLY A 290 1.30 11.70 31.16
CA GLY A 290 2.60 12.02 31.75
C GLY A 290 3.74 11.92 30.73
N PRO A 291 4.92 12.50 31.01
CA PRO A 291 6.07 12.45 30.11
C PRO A 291 6.40 11.03 29.68
N SER A 292 6.58 10.81 28.38
CA SER A 292 6.72 9.46 27.81
C SER A 292 7.37 9.49 26.44
N ALA A 293 7.60 8.31 25.87
CA ALA A 293 8.12 8.13 24.51
C ALA A 293 7.15 8.59 23.39
N TRP A 294 6.01 9.16 23.75
CA TRP A 294 5.04 9.75 22.81
C TRP A 294 5.26 11.24 22.55
N ASP A 295 6.14 11.85 23.36
CA ASP A 295 6.32 13.30 23.30
C ASP A 295 7.29 13.68 22.17
N GLY A 296 7.06 14.85 21.57
CA GLY A 296 7.91 15.39 20.52
C GLY A 296 7.68 14.80 19.12
N HIS A 297 6.73 13.86 18.94
CA HIS A 297 6.39 13.35 17.63
C HIS A 297 5.26 14.17 16.98
N SER A 298 5.42 14.45 15.67
CA SER A 298 4.41 15.14 14.87
C SER A 298 3.16 14.29 14.71
N SER A 299 1.99 14.95 14.68
CA SER A 299 0.71 14.29 14.43
C SER A 299 0.64 13.71 13.02
N LYS A 300 0.02 12.54 12.90
CA LYS A 300 -0.29 11.84 11.66
C LYS A 300 -1.80 11.71 11.52
N LEU A 301 -2.27 11.63 10.30
CA LEU A 301 -3.67 11.37 10.01
C LEU A 301 -3.91 9.86 9.92
N VAL A 302 -4.99 9.40 10.52
CA VAL A 302 -5.42 8.00 10.45
C VAL A 302 -6.89 7.95 10.05
N ALA A 303 -7.20 7.23 8.98
CA ALA A 303 -8.57 6.98 8.57
C ALA A 303 -9.22 5.89 9.45
N GLY A 304 -10.39 6.17 9.99
CA GLY A 304 -11.11 5.23 10.83
C GLY A 304 -12.47 4.83 10.28
N GLU A 305 -13.06 5.68 9.46
CA GLU A 305 -14.31 5.45 8.74
C GLU A 305 -14.17 5.99 7.32
N ALA A 306 -14.96 5.45 6.39
CA ALA A 306 -15.00 5.93 5.01
C ALA A 306 -16.38 5.65 4.36
N ASP A 307 -16.65 6.28 3.24
CA ASP A 307 -17.68 5.81 2.30
C ASP A 307 -17.15 4.59 1.54
N TYR A 308 -17.31 3.42 2.14
CA TYR A 308 -16.83 2.14 1.58
C TYR A 308 -17.44 1.85 0.20
N ALA A 309 -18.73 2.16 0.02
CA ALA A 309 -19.42 1.95 -1.25
C ALA A 309 -18.88 2.90 -2.33
N GLY A 310 -18.62 4.17 -1.97
CA GLY A 310 -17.99 5.14 -2.86
C GLY A 310 -16.59 4.70 -3.32
N ILE A 311 -15.78 4.13 -2.43
CA ILE A 311 -14.44 3.60 -2.76
C ILE A 311 -14.56 2.43 -3.75
N VAL A 312 -15.46 1.47 -3.49
CA VAL A 312 -15.70 0.31 -4.37
C VAL A 312 -16.20 0.76 -5.75
N GLU A 313 -17.11 1.75 -5.80
CA GLU A 313 -17.61 2.25 -7.10
C GLU A 313 -16.54 3.04 -7.86
N ALA A 314 -15.68 3.79 -7.19
CA ALA A 314 -14.51 4.42 -7.79
C ALA A 314 -13.56 3.38 -8.42
N TYR A 315 -13.29 2.27 -7.72
CA TYR A 315 -12.52 1.15 -8.25
C TYR A 315 -13.18 0.54 -9.49
N LYS A 316 -14.45 0.21 -9.42
CA LYS A 316 -15.19 -0.38 -10.57
C LYS A 316 -15.16 0.53 -11.78
N THR A 317 -15.37 1.83 -11.57
CA THR A 317 -15.32 2.83 -12.62
C THR A 317 -13.92 2.89 -13.25
N ALA A 318 -12.88 2.91 -12.44
CA ALA A 318 -11.50 2.91 -12.90
C ALA A 318 -11.17 1.68 -13.76
N ILE A 319 -11.50 0.48 -13.29
CA ILE A 319 -11.19 -0.76 -14.03
C ILE A 319 -11.99 -0.84 -15.33
N ARG A 320 -13.29 -0.44 -15.33
CA ARG A 320 -14.10 -0.36 -16.57
C ARG A 320 -13.50 0.57 -17.62
N SER A 321 -12.84 1.65 -17.21
CA SER A 321 -12.23 2.62 -18.13
C SER A 321 -10.97 2.10 -18.83
N LEU A 322 -10.41 0.98 -18.38
CA LEU A 322 -9.25 0.32 -18.97
C LEU A 322 -9.63 -0.77 -19.99
N GLY A 323 -10.87 -1.03 -20.17
CA GLY A 323 -11.60 -1.99 -20.97
C GLY A 323 -11.57 -2.36 -22.20
#